data_918e6815dc93f8b34b6b6b79335a8267
#
_entry.id   918e6815dc93f8b34b6b6b79335a8267
#
_cell.length_a   1.000
_cell.length_b   1.000
_cell.length_c   1.000
_cell.angle_alpha   90.00
_cell.angle_beta   90.00
_cell.angle_gamma   90.00
#
_symmetry.space_group_name_H-M   'P 1'
#
loop_
_entity.id
_entity.type
_entity.pdbx_description
1 polymer ?
#
loop_
_entity_poly.entity_id
_entity_poly.type
_entity_poly.pdbx_seq_one_letter_code
_entity_poly.pdbx_strand_id
1 'polypeptide(L)'
;MYVAVKGGERAIGNAHRLLAHERRGDRDVAEISLPQISEQLSLGVDRVMTEGSLYDRELAALAIKQARGDLIEAIFLVRAFRATLPRLGATEPVDTGTMQVRRRISSTFKDIPGGQVLGPTFDYTHRLLDPQLAEGGAPEAPATAEPLAGMPRVTDILGRDGLIEPSPLADADAPVGDLTREPLSFPADRDLRLQNLARADEGFLLALGYSTQRGYGRSHPFAGEIRFGEVEVEFLAEDAGFAVPLGAIELTECQMVNQFKGSATEAPCFTRGYGLAFGQSERKTMSMALVDRSLRARELAEEIKAPAQDEEFVMSHSDNVQATGFVEHLKLPHYVDFQSELGLLRKLRAEFFAAAGAEPLKEAAE
;
A
#
# COMPACT_ATOMS: atom_id res chain seq x y z
N MET A 1 26.61 -1.37 -6.95
CA MET A 1 28.01 -1.80 -7.17
C MET A 1 28.02 -2.73 -8.39
N TYR A 2 28.58 -2.27 -9.50
CA TYR A 2 28.70 -3.11 -10.71
C TYR A 2 30.00 -3.91 -10.59
N VAL A 3 29.88 -5.23 -10.37
CA VAL A 3 31.04 -6.12 -10.54
C VAL A 3 31.14 -6.45 -12.03
N ALA A 4 32.16 -5.91 -12.69
CA ALA A 4 32.45 -6.26 -14.08
C ALA A 4 32.92 -7.71 -14.17
N VAL A 5 32.01 -8.61 -14.51
CA VAL A 5 32.32 -10.02 -14.74
C VAL A 5 32.84 -10.14 -16.18
N LYS A 6 34.13 -10.32 -16.39
CA LYS A 6 34.72 -10.60 -17.72
C LYS A 6 34.01 -11.81 -18.33
N GLY A 7 33.43 -11.63 -19.53
CA GLY A 7 32.69 -12.68 -20.23
C GLY A 7 31.22 -12.82 -19.85
N GLY A 8 30.73 -12.03 -18.85
CA GLY A 8 29.34 -12.04 -18.40
C GLY A 8 28.34 -11.38 -19.35
N GLU A 9 28.77 -10.44 -20.20
CA GLU A 9 27.88 -9.71 -21.12
C GLU A 9 27.05 -10.63 -22.03
N ARG A 10 27.71 -11.68 -22.58
CA ARG A 10 26.99 -12.67 -23.40
C ARG A 10 25.96 -13.46 -22.59
N ALA A 11 26.31 -13.85 -21.36
CA ALA A 11 25.38 -14.55 -20.46
C ALA A 11 24.21 -13.65 -20.07
N ILE A 12 24.48 -12.38 -19.74
CA ILE A 12 23.44 -11.39 -19.42
C ILE A 12 22.52 -11.16 -20.64
N GLY A 13 23.08 -10.97 -21.84
CA GLY A 13 22.29 -10.82 -23.06
C GLY A 13 21.45 -12.07 -23.39
N ASN A 14 21.96 -13.27 -23.09
CA ASN A 14 21.16 -14.50 -23.20
C ASN A 14 20.05 -14.56 -22.16
N ALA A 15 20.30 -14.17 -20.92
CA ALA A 15 19.30 -14.11 -19.88
C ALA A 15 18.17 -13.15 -20.23
N HIS A 16 18.46 -11.97 -20.77
CA HIS A 16 17.44 -11.04 -21.25
C HIS A 16 16.56 -11.63 -22.37
N ARG A 17 17.19 -12.34 -23.32
CA ARG A 17 16.41 -13.01 -24.38
C ARG A 17 15.55 -14.14 -23.85
N LEU A 18 16.06 -14.92 -22.89
CA LEU A 18 15.31 -15.96 -22.22
C LEU A 18 14.13 -15.36 -21.43
N LEU A 19 14.37 -14.29 -20.66
CA LEU A 19 13.30 -13.59 -19.95
C LEU A 19 12.19 -13.11 -20.90
N ALA A 20 12.56 -12.55 -22.05
CA ALA A 20 11.59 -12.10 -23.04
C ALA A 20 10.79 -13.27 -23.64
N HIS A 21 11.44 -14.42 -23.86
CA HIS A 21 10.80 -15.65 -24.32
C HIS A 21 9.83 -16.19 -23.26
N GLU A 22 10.28 -16.29 -22.01
CA GLU A 22 9.45 -16.76 -20.89
C GLU A 22 8.25 -15.83 -20.64
N ARG A 23 8.44 -14.50 -20.75
CA ARG A 23 7.35 -13.53 -20.63
C ARG A 23 6.29 -13.71 -21.72
N ARG A 24 6.70 -14.03 -22.95
CA ARG A 24 5.76 -14.30 -24.04
C ARG A 24 4.98 -15.59 -23.81
N GLY A 25 5.60 -16.58 -23.17
CA GLY A 25 5.01 -17.92 -22.99
C GLY A 25 4.78 -18.68 -24.28
N ASP A 26 3.88 -19.65 -24.23
CA ASP A 26 3.51 -20.47 -25.39
C ASP A 26 2.92 -19.58 -26.51
N ARG A 27 3.46 -19.72 -27.72
CA ARG A 27 3.03 -18.92 -28.87
C ARG A 27 1.68 -19.34 -29.46
N ASP A 28 1.22 -20.54 -29.13
CA ASP A 28 -0.11 -21.04 -29.54
C ASP A 28 -1.22 -20.43 -28.65
N VAL A 29 -0.84 -19.87 -27.49
CA VAL A 29 -1.71 -19.07 -26.62
C VAL A 29 -1.64 -17.60 -27.04
N ALA A 30 -2.81 -16.97 -27.18
CA ALA A 30 -2.88 -15.53 -27.50
C ALA A 30 -2.14 -14.69 -26.45
N GLU A 31 -1.39 -13.68 -26.90
CA GLU A 31 -0.70 -12.78 -26.00
C GLU A 31 -1.72 -11.90 -25.25
N ILE A 32 -1.58 -11.82 -23.92
CA ILE A 32 -2.42 -10.92 -23.11
C ILE A 32 -2.21 -9.46 -23.49
N SER A 33 -3.29 -8.73 -23.75
CA SER A 33 -3.27 -7.31 -24.10
C SER A 33 -3.34 -6.42 -22.84
N LEU A 34 -2.93 -5.16 -22.96
CA LEU A 34 -3.04 -4.19 -21.86
C LEU A 34 -4.50 -3.95 -21.46
N PRO A 35 -5.48 -3.79 -22.39
CA PRO A 35 -6.88 -3.70 -22.00
C PRO A 35 -7.39 -4.90 -21.19
N GLN A 36 -6.98 -6.13 -21.56
CA GLN A 36 -7.37 -7.30 -20.76
C GLN A 36 -6.84 -7.26 -19.33
N ILE A 37 -5.61 -6.80 -19.14
CA ILE A 37 -5.04 -6.62 -17.79
C ILE A 37 -5.78 -5.51 -17.05
N SER A 38 -5.94 -4.35 -17.69
CA SER A 38 -6.59 -3.19 -17.09
C SER A 38 -8.02 -3.48 -16.62
N GLU A 39 -8.80 -4.19 -17.45
CA GLU A 39 -10.22 -4.45 -17.16
C GLU A 39 -10.44 -5.69 -16.29
N GLN A 40 -9.72 -6.79 -16.56
CA GLN A 40 -10.01 -8.06 -15.92
C GLN A 40 -9.14 -8.35 -14.68
N LEU A 41 -8.02 -7.64 -14.52
CA LEU A 41 -7.14 -7.68 -13.35
C LEU A 41 -7.08 -6.34 -12.62
N SER A 42 -8.20 -5.60 -12.65
CA SER A 42 -8.30 -4.22 -12.16
C SER A 42 -7.79 -4.03 -10.72
N LEU A 43 -8.07 -4.96 -9.81
CA LEU A 43 -7.58 -4.88 -8.42
C LEU A 43 -6.04 -4.96 -8.32
N GLY A 44 -5.41 -5.70 -9.22
CA GLY A 44 -3.94 -5.73 -9.34
C GLY A 44 -3.39 -4.41 -9.88
N VAL A 45 -4.07 -3.82 -10.88
CA VAL A 45 -3.74 -2.50 -11.44
C VAL A 45 -3.86 -1.41 -10.37
N ASP A 46 -4.95 -1.41 -9.60
CA ASP A 46 -5.20 -0.45 -8.52
C ASP A 46 -4.12 -0.53 -7.43
N ARG A 47 -3.70 -1.75 -7.06
CA ARG A 47 -2.59 -1.96 -6.14
C ARG A 47 -1.27 -1.40 -6.68
N VAL A 48 -0.94 -1.68 -7.94
CA VAL A 48 0.29 -1.17 -8.57
C VAL A 48 0.29 0.35 -8.64
N MET A 49 -0.84 0.99 -8.97
CA MET A 49 -0.97 2.44 -8.96
C MET A 49 -0.73 3.02 -7.56
N THR A 50 -1.36 2.45 -6.53
CA THR A 50 -1.28 2.95 -5.15
C THR A 50 0.13 2.81 -4.60
N GLU A 51 0.69 1.60 -4.61
CA GLU A 51 2.03 1.33 -4.07
C GLU A 51 3.14 1.91 -4.95
N GLY A 52 2.87 2.10 -6.26
CA GLY A 52 3.73 2.80 -7.22
C GLY A 52 3.67 4.33 -7.12
N SER A 53 2.69 4.88 -6.42
CA SER A 53 2.44 6.33 -6.31
C SER A 53 2.26 7.02 -7.68
N LEU A 54 1.56 6.37 -8.60
CA LEU A 54 1.26 6.89 -9.93
C LEU A 54 -0.13 6.42 -10.35
N TYR A 55 -1.07 7.36 -10.53
CA TYR A 55 -2.38 7.06 -11.05
C TYR A 55 -2.36 7.04 -12.57
N ASP A 56 -2.11 5.87 -13.13
CA ASP A 56 -2.14 5.60 -14.57
C ASP A 56 -2.40 4.11 -14.80
N ARG A 57 -3.62 3.77 -15.21
CA ARG A 57 -4.06 2.39 -15.40
C ARG A 57 -3.31 1.67 -16.51
N GLU A 58 -2.98 2.39 -17.60
CA GLU A 58 -2.29 1.81 -18.75
C GLU A 58 -0.83 1.49 -18.41
N LEU A 59 -0.13 2.41 -17.75
CA LEU A 59 1.24 2.19 -17.28
C LEU A 59 1.30 1.09 -16.22
N ALA A 60 0.34 1.03 -15.31
CA ALA A 60 0.26 -0.06 -14.33
C ALA A 60 0.03 -1.42 -15.00
N ALA A 61 -0.88 -1.50 -15.98
CA ALA A 61 -1.11 -2.72 -16.76
C ALA A 61 0.14 -3.13 -17.57
N LEU A 62 0.86 -2.16 -18.15
CA LEU A 62 2.12 -2.40 -18.84
C LEU A 62 3.18 -2.96 -17.89
N ALA A 63 3.29 -2.38 -16.69
CA ALA A 63 4.23 -2.85 -15.67
C ALA A 63 3.91 -4.29 -15.22
N ILE A 64 2.64 -4.63 -14.99
CA ILE A 64 2.19 -6.00 -14.67
C ILE A 64 2.58 -6.96 -15.79
N LYS A 65 2.33 -6.60 -17.04
CA LYS A 65 2.72 -7.41 -18.21
C LYS A 65 4.24 -7.62 -18.27
N GLN A 66 5.00 -6.55 -18.09
CA GLN A 66 6.47 -6.60 -18.13
C GLN A 66 7.04 -7.45 -17.00
N ALA A 67 6.44 -7.36 -15.81
CA ALA A 67 6.80 -8.12 -14.63
C ALA A 67 6.29 -9.57 -14.61
N ARG A 68 5.62 -10.05 -15.66
CA ARG A 68 5.03 -11.40 -15.72
C ARG A 68 3.98 -11.67 -14.63
N GLY A 69 3.30 -10.63 -14.14
CA GLY A 69 2.31 -10.73 -13.07
C GLY A 69 2.88 -10.63 -11.64
N ASP A 70 4.20 -10.43 -11.47
CA ASP A 70 4.80 -10.08 -10.17
C ASP A 70 4.47 -8.62 -9.84
N LEU A 71 3.59 -8.44 -8.85
CA LEU A 71 3.14 -7.10 -8.49
C LEU A 71 4.22 -6.27 -7.79
N ILE A 72 5.17 -6.89 -7.08
CA ILE A 72 6.28 -6.16 -6.44
C ILE A 72 7.21 -5.59 -7.51
N GLU A 73 7.58 -6.41 -8.50
CA GLU A 73 8.38 -5.94 -9.64
C GLU A 73 7.62 -4.89 -10.45
N ALA A 74 6.31 -5.04 -10.66
CA ALA A 74 5.48 -4.05 -11.35
C ALA A 74 5.47 -2.70 -10.62
N ILE A 75 5.35 -2.70 -9.29
CA ILE A 75 5.42 -1.50 -8.44
C ILE A 75 6.80 -0.85 -8.57
N PHE A 76 7.88 -1.64 -8.54
CA PHE A 76 9.23 -1.13 -8.76
C PHE A 76 9.36 -0.43 -10.12
N LEU A 77 8.88 -1.06 -11.20
CA LEU A 77 8.92 -0.50 -12.55
C LEU A 77 8.16 0.82 -12.65
N VAL A 78 6.97 0.90 -12.06
CA VAL A 78 6.17 2.14 -12.04
C VAL A 78 6.89 3.25 -11.26
N ARG A 79 7.49 2.94 -10.09
CA ARG A 79 8.26 3.92 -9.32
C ARG A 79 9.49 4.40 -10.07
N ALA A 80 10.21 3.50 -10.73
CA ALA A 80 11.38 3.85 -11.55
C ALA A 80 10.97 4.75 -12.72
N PHE A 81 9.88 4.41 -13.41
CA PHE A 81 9.36 5.24 -14.51
C PHE A 81 8.92 6.62 -14.01
N ARG A 82 8.14 6.68 -12.90
CA ARG A 82 7.70 7.93 -12.29
C ARG A 82 8.87 8.87 -11.97
N ALA A 83 10.01 8.34 -11.54
CA ALA A 83 11.20 9.14 -11.26
C ALA A 83 11.81 9.81 -12.49
N THR A 84 11.46 9.38 -13.71
CA THR A 84 11.88 9.99 -14.97
C THR A 84 10.96 11.10 -15.45
N LEU A 85 9.76 11.24 -14.84
CA LEU A 85 8.80 12.24 -15.26
C LEU A 85 9.07 13.59 -14.60
N PRO A 86 8.90 14.71 -15.32
CA PRO A 86 8.95 16.03 -14.71
C PRO A 86 7.70 16.24 -13.82
N ARG A 87 7.86 16.91 -12.68
CA ARG A 87 6.74 17.39 -11.89
C ARG A 87 6.34 18.77 -12.38
N LEU A 88 5.11 18.91 -12.83
CA LEU A 88 4.57 20.17 -13.32
C LEU A 88 4.00 21.04 -12.17
N GLY A 89 3.47 20.43 -11.13
CA GLY A 89 2.88 21.12 -10.00
C GLY A 89 2.25 20.17 -9.00
N ALA A 90 1.44 20.72 -8.10
CA ALA A 90 0.56 20.00 -7.19
C ALA A 90 -0.89 20.33 -7.55
N THR A 91 -1.78 19.37 -7.43
CA THR A 91 -3.22 19.58 -7.57
C THR A 91 -3.78 20.30 -6.35
N GLU A 92 -4.95 20.89 -6.48
CA GLU A 92 -5.72 21.31 -5.33
C GLU A 92 -6.04 20.10 -4.41
N PRO A 93 -6.23 20.32 -3.12
CA PRO A 93 -6.65 19.26 -2.21
C PRO A 93 -7.96 18.62 -2.66
N VAL A 94 -7.97 17.30 -2.77
CA VAL A 94 -9.15 16.55 -3.18
C VAL A 94 -10.15 16.44 -2.03
N ASP A 95 -11.40 16.90 -2.23
CA ASP A 95 -12.49 16.70 -1.28
C ASP A 95 -13.24 15.38 -1.55
N THR A 96 -12.94 14.36 -0.77
CA THR A 96 -13.65 13.08 -0.86
C THR A 96 -15.13 13.17 -0.44
N GLY A 97 -15.58 14.30 0.12
CA GLY A 97 -17.00 14.59 0.36
C GLY A 97 -17.82 14.68 -0.91
N THR A 98 -17.21 15.09 -2.02
CA THR A 98 -17.85 15.22 -3.35
C THR A 98 -17.86 13.91 -4.15
N MET A 99 -17.30 12.83 -3.60
CA MET A 99 -17.17 11.54 -4.29
C MET A 99 -18.47 11.06 -4.92
N GLN A 100 -18.44 10.72 -6.20
CA GLN A 100 -19.48 9.98 -6.88
C GLN A 100 -19.41 8.52 -6.47
N VAL A 101 -20.22 8.17 -5.48
CA VAL A 101 -20.11 6.90 -4.76
C VAL A 101 -20.62 5.73 -5.59
N ARG A 102 -19.77 4.73 -5.80
CA ARG A 102 -20.11 3.43 -6.43
C ARG A 102 -20.28 2.31 -5.42
N ARG A 103 -19.65 2.44 -4.24
CA ARG A 103 -19.83 1.56 -3.09
C ARG A 103 -19.74 2.39 -1.80
N ARG A 104 -20.63 2.10 -0.85
CA ARG A 104 -20.65 2.72 0.47
C ARG A 104 -21.20 1.76 1.50
N ILE A 105 -20.41 1.45 2.50
CA ILE A 105 -20.83 0.60 3.63
C ILE A 105 -20.41 1.21 4.96
N SER A 106 -21.18 0.91 5.98
CA SER A 106 -20.88 1.25 7.38
C SER A 106 -21.23 0.10 8.29
N SER A 107 -20.44 -0.13 9.31
CA SER A 107 -20.72 -1.11 10.37
C SER A 107 -21.23 -0.47 11.66
N THR A 108 -21.35 0.86 11.72
CA THR A 108 -21.69 1.58 12.95
C THR A 108 -23.18 1.81 13.14
N PHE A 109 -23.92 2.03 12.05
CA PHE A 109 -25.35 2.27 12.08
C PHE A 109 -26.07 1.37 11.06
N LYS A 110 -27.23 0.85 11.45
CA LYS A 110 -28.08 0.06 10.55
C LYS A 110 -28.62 0.92 9.39
N ASP A 111 -29.13 2.09 9.75
CA ASP A 111 -29.73 3.03 8.81
C ASP A 111 -28.88 4.31 8.79
N ILE A 112 -28.21 4.58 7.68
CA ILE A 112 -27.38 5.78 7.47
C ILE A 112 -28.02 6.70 6.43
N PRO A 113 -27.93 8.03 6.59
CA PRO A 113 -28.40 8.97 5.60
C PRO A 113 -27.77 8.69 4.23
N GLY A 114 -28.58 8.61 3.18
CA GLY A 114 -28.16 8.22 1.83
C GLY A 114 -28.05 6.69 1.63
N GLY A 115 -28.24 5.89 2.67
CA GLY A 115 -28.21 4.43 2.59
C GLY A 115 -26.84 3.81 2.39
N GLN A 116 -26.83 2.48 2.36
CA GLN A 116 -25.64 1.69 1.99
C GLN A 116 -25.74 1.31 0.51
N VAL A 117 -24.61 1.31 -0.18
CA VAL A 117 -24.46 0.91 -1.58
C VAL A 117 -23.48 -0.23 -1.66
N LEU A 118 -23.94 -1.44 -1.95
CA LEU A 118 -23.08 -2.63 -1.92
C LEU A 118 -21.98 -2.60 -2.99
N GLY A 119 -22.31 -2.15 -4.20
CA GLY A 119 -21.35 -2.10 -5.29
C GLY A 119 -20.74 -3.45 -5.65
N PRO A 120 -19.67 -3.49 -6.44
CA PRO A 120 -18.94 -4.72 -6.77
C PRO A 120 -18.14 -5.19 -5.55
N THR A 121 -18.49 -6.36 -5.01
CA THR A 121 -17.86 -6.90 -3.78
C THR A 121 -17.85 -8.41 -3.75
N PHE A 122 -16.84 -8.99 -3.10
CA PHE A 122 -16.80 -10.41 -2.76
C PHE A 122 -17.51 -10.75 -1.43
N ASP A 123 -17.99 -9.77 -0.67
CA ASP A 123 -18.47 -9.97 0.71
C ASP A 123 -19.64 -10.94 0.80
N TYR A 124 -20.50 -10.97 -0.22
CA TYR A 124 -21.70 -11.81 -0.27
C TYR A 124 -21.54 -13.02 -1.19
N THR A 125 -20.35 -13.27 -1.71
CA THR A 125 -20.05 -14.48 -2.48
C THR A 125 -19.71 -15.64 -1.55
N HIS A 126 -19.88 -16.87 -2.03
CA HIS A 126 -19.53 -18.06 -1.25
C HIS A 126 -18.02 -18.26 -1.05
N ARG A 127 -17.17 -17.45 -1.72
CA ARG A 127 -15.68 -17.55 -1.69
C ARG A 127 -15.21 -18.95 -2.11
N LEU A 128 -15.93 -19.59 -3.01
CA LEU A 128 -15.56 -20.86 -3.64
C LEU A 128 -15.03 -20.59 -5.05
N LEU A 129 -14.18 -21.49 -5.54
CA LEU A 129 -13.79 -21.47 -6.95
C LEU A 129 -15.02 -21.73 -7.82
N ASP A 130 -15.16 -20.96 -8.87
CA ASP A 130 -16.22 -21.08 -9.86
C ASP A 130 -15.65 -21.67 -11.16
N PRO A 131 -15.84 -22.97 -11.41
CA PRO A 131 -15.35 -23.61 -12.64
C PRO A 131 -16.00 -23.08 -13.93
N GLN A 132 -17.18 -22.44 -13.84
CA GLN A 132 -17.86 -21.90 -15.01
C GLN A 132 -17.09 -20.73 -15.64
N LEU A 133 -16.27 -20.00 -14.86
CA LEU A 133 -15.39 -18.97 -15.39
C LEU A 133 -14.37 -19.49 -16.40
N ALA A 134 -14.06 -20.81 -16.39
CA ALA A 134 -13.18 -21.42 -17.38
C ALA A 134 -13.88 -21.62 -18.74
N GLU A 135 -15.21 -21.64 -18.77
CA GLU A 135 -15.98 -21.84 -20.02
C GLU A 135 -16.19 -20.51 -20.76
N GLY A 136 -15.91 -19.39 -20.11
CA GLY A 136 -16.17 -18.06 -20.64
C GLY A 136 -17.67 -17.75 -20.67
N GLY A 137 -18.00 -16.58 -21.19
CA GLY A 137 -19.38 -16.11 -21.32
C GLY A 137 -19.52 -14.63 -20.98
N ALA A 138 -20.64 -14.05 -21.35
CA ALA A 138 -20.98 -12.69 -20.95
C ALA A 138 -21.86 -12.76 -19.69
N PRO A 139 -21.50 -12.08 -18.61
CA PRO A 139 -22.36 -12.00 -17.44
C PRO A 139 -23.63 -11.20 -17.77
N GLU A 140 -24.69 -11.48 -17.03
CA GLU A 140 -25.91 -10.67 -17.11
C GLU A 140 -25.60 -9.22 -16.75
N ALA A 141 -26.13 -8.26 -17.53
CA ALA A 141 -25.91 -6.85 -17.26
C ALA A 141 -26.54 -6.47 -15.92
N PRO A 142 -25.80 -5.77 -15.03
CA PRO A 142 -26.35 -5.32 -13.76
C PRO A 142 -27.48 -4.29 -13.99
N ALA A 143 -28.39 -4.19 -13.02
CA ALA A 143 -29.34 -3.09 -12.99
C ALA A 143 -28.57 -1.76 -12.88
N THR A 144 -28.94 -0.79 -13.71
CA THR A 144 -28.28 0.53 -13.69
C THR A 144 -28.66 1.24 -12.38
N ALA A 145 -27.67 1.58 -11.58
CA ALA A 145 -27.85 2.45 -10.43
C ALA A 145 -27.27 3.83 -10.78
N GLU A 146 -27.97 4.88 -10.44
CA GLU A 146 -27.41 6.23 -10.55
C GLU A 146 -26.35 6.44 -9.47
N PRO A 147 -25.20 7.09 -9.80
CA PRO A 147 -24.22 7.48 -8.81
C PRO A 147 -24.86 8.40 -7.76
N LEU A 148 -24.58 8.12 -6.49
CA LEU A 148 -25.07 8.93 -5.39
C LEU A 148 -23.95 9.90 -4.96
N ALA A 149 -24.26 11.17 -4.91
CA ALA A 149 -23.34 12.23 -4.48
C ALA A 149 -23.93 13.01 -3.29
N GLY A 150 -23.08 13.73 -2.55
CA GLY A 150 -23.54 14.65 -1.51
C GLY A 150 -24.07 13.97 -0.24
N MET A 151 -23.67 12.74 0.05
CA MET A 151 -24.09 12.04 1.26
C MET A 151 -23.28 12.49 2.48
N PRO A 152 -23.94 12.80 3.62
CA PRO A 152 -23.22 13.13 4.85
C PRO A 152 -22.39 11.93 5.32
N ARG A 153 -21.20 12.21 5.83
CA ARG A 153 -20.32 11.16 6.36
C ARG A 153 -20.87 10.64 7.69
N VAL A 154 -20.66 9.36 7.93
CA VAL A 154 -21.06 8.72 9.19
C VAL A 154 -20.31 9.33 10.38
N THR A 155 -19.05 9.69 10.19
CA THR A 155 -18.24 10.36 11.22
C THR A 155 -18.78 11.75 11.58
N ASP A 156 -19.48 12.43 10.66
CA ASP A 156 -20.12 13.72 10.96
C ASP A 156 -21.33 13.58 11.88
N ILE A 157 -22.03 12.43 11.80
CA ILE A 157 -23.12 12.10 12.72
C ILE A 157 -22.59 11.99 14.16
N LEU A 158 -21.49 11.23 14.33
CA LEU A 158 -20.83 11.10 15.63
C LEU A 158 -20.22 12.42 16.11
N GLY A 159 -19.68 13.21 15.17
CA GLY A 159 -19.06 14.52 15.47
C GLY A 159 -20.04 15.56 15.99
N ARG A 160 -21.28 15.56 15.51
CA ARG A 160 -22.35 16.49 15.97
C ARG A 160 -22.65 16.31 17.46
N ASP A 161 -22.55 15.08 17.95
CA ASP A 161 -22.80 14.75 19.33
C ASP A 161 -21.54 14.73 20.19
N GLY A 162 -20.39 15.12 19.62
CA GLY A 162 -19.09 15.10 20.30
C GLY A 162 -18.59 13.70 20.64
N LEU A 163 -19.14 12.65 20.03
CA LEU A 163 -18.84 11.25 20.34
C LEU A 163 -17.58 10.72 19.66
N ILE A 164 -17.01 11.48 18.72
CA ILE A 164 -15.75 11.16 18.05
C ILE A 164 -14.85 12.40 18.04
N GLU A 165 -13.55 12.20 18.15
CA GLU A 165 -12.59 13.29 18.06
C GLU A 165 -12.79 14.12 16.77
N PRO A 166 -12.63 15.43 16.81
CA PRO A 166 -12.77 16.29 15.65
C PRO A 166 -11.76 15.89 14.56
N SER A 167 -12.15 16.04 13.31
CA SER A 167 -11.17 16.02 12.21
C SER A 167 -10.44 17.35 12.21
N PRO A 168 -9.10 17.38 12.20
CA PRO A 168 -8.40 18.64 12.03
C PRO A 168 -8.87 19.31 10.74
N LEU A 169 -9.13 20.62 10.83
CA LEU A 169 -9.37 21.40 9.62
C LEU A 169 -8.07 21.41 8.80
N ALA A 170 -8.18 21.22 7.51
CA ALA A 170 -7.04 21.38 6.62
C ALA A 170 -6.59 22.86 6.69
N ASP A 171 -5.34 23.09 7.03
CA ASP A 171 -4.70 24.38 6.80
C ASP A 171 -4.21 24.36 5.35
N ALA A 172 -4.85 25.16 4.50
CA ALA A 172 -4.51 25.20 3.07
C ALA A 172 -3.08 25.73 2.83
N ASP A 173 -2.53 26.44 3.80
CA ASP A 173 -1.17 27.02 3.73
C ASP A 173 -0.12 26.11 4.41
N ALA A 174 -0.52 25.01 5.03
CA ALA A 174 0.42 24.09 5.66
C ALA A 174 1.29 23.39 4.61
N PRO A 175 2.62 23.38 4.79
CA PRO A 175 3.48 22.64 3.88
C PRO A 175 3.18 21.13 3.99
N VAL A 176 2.95 20.50 2.86
CA VAL A 176 2.76 19.04 2.76
C VAL A 176 4.07 18.39 2.36
N GLY A 177 4.56 17.46 3.17
CA GLY A 177 5.77 16.70 2.86
C GLY A 177 5.57 15.76 1.65
N ASP A 178 6.66 15.35 1.02
CA ASP A 178 6.66 14.47 -0.15
C ASP A 178 7.68 13.32 -0.01
N LEU A 179 7.24 12.16 0.43
CA LEU A 179 8.06 10.94 0.56
C LEU A 179 8.71 10.47 -0.75
N THR A 180 8.30 11.01 -1.88
CA THR A 180 8.91 10.66 -3.16
C THR A 180 10.15 11.48 -3.46
N ARG A 181 10.43 12.51 -2.67
CA ARG A 181 11.52 13.48 -2.86
C ARG A 181 12.35 13.70 -1.61
N GLU A 182 11.75 13.57 -0.45
CA GLU A 182 12.38 13.86 0.84
C GLU A 182 12.66 12.55 1.58
N PRO A 183 13.82 12.42 2.23
CA PRO A 183 14.10 11.26 3.05
C PRO A 183 13.18 11.25 4.26
N LEU A 184 12.76 10.05 4.66
CA LEU A 184 11.97 9.84 5.85
C LEU A 184 12.78 10.22 7.10
N SER A 185 12.20 11.02 7.97
CA SER A 185 12.76 11.40 9.28
C SER A 185 11.74 11.19 10.40
N PHE A 186 12.21 10.93 11.62
CA PHE A 186 11.36 10.63 12.77
C PHE A 186 11.53 11.67 13.89
N PRO A 187 10.45 12.05 14.58
CA PRO A 187 9.06 11.68 14.30
C PRO A 187 8.57 12.29 13.00
N ALA A 188 7.75 11.54 12.25
CA ALA A 188 7.15 12.01 11.01
C ALA A 188 5.79 12.68 11.27
N ASP A 189 5.48 13.70 10.50
CA ASP A 189 4.16 14.32 10.52
C ASP A 189 3.09 13.36 9.97
N ARG A 190 1.84 13.58 10.32
CA ARG A 190 0.76 12.66 9.97
C ARG A 190 0.54 12.53 8.46
N ASP A 191 0.73 13.58 7.70
CA ASP A 191 0.66 13.56 6.24
C ASP A 191 1.71 12.61 5.64
N LEU A 192 2.95 12.64 6.12
CA LEU A 192 4.02 11.73 5.72
C LEU A 192 3.73 10.29 6.15
N ARG A 193 3.18 10.09 7.37
CA ARG A 193 2.75 8.75 7.81
C ARG A 193 1.68 8.18 6.88
N LEU A 194 0.66 8.94 6.53
CA LEU A 194 -0.40 8.51 5.61
C LEU A 194 0.12 8.24 4.21
N GLN A 195 1.04 9.06 3.69
CA GLN A 195 1.71 8.80 2.40
C GLN A 195 2.52 7.50 2.44
N ASN A 196 3.27 7.26 3.51
CA ASN A 196 4.03 6.02 3.70
C ASN A 196 3.09 4.81 3.71
N LEU A 197 2.00 4.86 4.49
CA LEU A 197 1.03 3.78 4.54
C LEU A 197 0.34 3.52 3.19
N ALA A 198 0.08 4.56 2.40
CA ALA A 198 -0.47 4.40 1.05
C ALA A 198 0.51 3.66 0.12
N ARG A 199 1.81 3.93 0.25
CA ARG A 199 2.89 3.26 -0.51
C ARG A 199 3.29 1.89 0.02
N ALA A 200 2.94 1.59 1.26
CA ALA A 200 3.29 0.37 1.95
C ALA A 200 2.74 -0.89 1.27
N ASP A 201 3.38 -2.02 1.49
CA ASP A 201 2.86 -3.34 1.10
C ASP A 201 1.51 -3.63 1.76
N GLU A 202 0.52 -4.00 0.95
CA GLU A 202 -0.82 -4.33 1.46
C GLU A 202 -0.80 -5.48 2.45
N GLY A 203 0.01 -6.53 2.18
CA GLY A 203 0.11 -7.70 3.04
C GLY A 203 0.76 -7.38 4.39
N PHE A 204 1.79 -6.53 4.40
CA PHE A 204 2.42 -6.05 5.62
C PHE A 204 1.44 -5.24 6.48
N LEU A 205 0.72 -4.29 5.87
CA LEU A 205 -0.29 -3.52 6.59
C LEU A 205 -1.44 -4.38 7.11
N LEU A 206 -1.87 -5.38 6.34
CA LEU A 206 -2.91 -6.33 6.76
C LEU A 206 -2.45 -7.12 8.00
N ALA A 207 -1.20 -7.58 8.02
CA ALA A 207 -0.63 -8.27 9.17
C ALA A 207 -0.55 -7.37 10.41
N LEU A 208 -0.14 -6.12 10.25
CA LEU A 208 -0.11 -5.14 11.34
C LEU A 208 -1.51 -4.80 11.83
N GLY A 209 -2.45 -4.52 10.93
CA GLY A 209 -3.86 -4.29 11.26
C GLY A 209 -4.49 -5.48 12.01
N TYR A 210 -4.20 -6.70 11.57
CA TYR A 210 -4.59 -7.90 12.29
C TYR A 210 -3.98 -7.98 13.69
N SER A 211 -2.71 -7.63 13.85
CA SER A 211 -2.03 -7.62 15.15
C SER A 211 -2.65 -6.63 16.13
N THR A 212 -3.17 -5.50 15.65
CA THR A 212 -3.86 -4.53 16.52
C THR A 212 -5.15 -5.11 17.10
N GLN A 213 -5.91 -5.85 16.32
CA GLN A 213 -7.19 -6.43 16.75
C GLN A 213 -6.98 -7.63 17.68
N ARG A 214 -6.05 -8.53 17.34
CA ARG A 214 -5.78 -9.77 18.09
C ARG A 214 -4.89 -9.56 19.31
N GLY A 215 -4.08 -8.51 19.31
CA GLY A 215 -3.05 -8.25 20.30
C GLY A 215 -3.42 -7.20 21.32
N TYR A 216 -2.71 -6.10 21.27
CA TYR A 216 -2.72 -5.05 22.31
C TYR A 216 -3.98 -4.18 22.33
N GLY A 217 -4.66 -4.02 21.21
CA GLY A 217 -5.78 -3.07 21.08
C GLY A 217 -6.97 -3.41 21.97
N ARG A 218 -7.22 -4.69 22.21
CA ARG A 218 -8.29 -5.24 23.09
C ARG A 218 -9.68 -4.69 22.85
N SER A 219 -9.88 -3.80 21.90
CA SER A 219 -11.17 -3.23 21.52
C SER A 219 -11.44 -3.53 20.06
N HIS A 220 -12.70 -3.75 19.74
CA HIS A 220 -13.11 -3.97 18.38
C HIS A 220 -13.24 -2.61 17.66
N PRO A 221 -12.45 -2.31 16.61
CA PRO A 221 -12.67 -1.15 15.76
C PRO A 221 -13.86 -1.39 14.84
N PHE A 222 -14.47 -0.32 14.38
CA PHE A 222 -15.61 -0.36 13.47
C PHE A 222 -15.32 0.45 12.21
N ALA A 223 -15.66 -0.10 11.04
CA ALA A 223 -15.68 0.70 9.82
C ALA A 223 -16.80 1.74 9.96
N GLY A 224 -16.43 2.94 10.34
CA GLY A 224 -17.37 4.07 10.40
C GLY A 224 -17.98 4.27 9.04
N GLU A 225 -17.14 4.32 8.01
CA GLU A 225 -17.55 4.37 6.62
C GLU A 225 -16.41 3.88 5.72
N ILE A 226 -16.76 3.06 4.73
CA ILE A 226 -15.93 2.75 3.58
C ILE A 226 -16.65 3.27 2.34
N ARG A 227 -15.95 4.04 1.53
CA ARG A 227 -16.47 4.61 0.28
C ARG A 227 -15.52 4.31 -0.86
N PHE A 228 -16.05 3.89 -1.98
CA PHE A 228 -15.35 3.76 -3.25
C PHE A 228 -16.11 4.51 -4.33
N GLY A 229 -15.42 5.29 -5.13
CA GLY A 229 -16.01 6.07 -6.21
C GLY A 229 -15.02 7.03 -6.84
N GLU A 230 -15.53 7.91 -7.67
CA GLU A 230 -14.76 8.87 -8.44
C GLU A 230 -14.78 10.26 -7.77
N VAL A 231 -13.61 10.92 -7.79
CA VAL A 231 -13.46 12.29 -7.29
C VAL A 231 -12.74 13.11 -8.34
N GLU A 232 -13.26 14.31 -8.61
CA GLU A 232 -12.63 15.25 -9.52
C GLU A 232 -11.32 15.79 -8.96
N VAL A 233 -10.33 15.96 -9.83
CA VAL A 233 -9.01 16.51 -9.52
C VAL A 233 -8.82 17.82 -10.27
N GLU A 234 -8.49 18.87 -9.54
CA GLU A 234 -8.28 20.20 -10.08
C GLU A 234 -6.81 20.64 -9.91
N PHE A 235 -6.38 21.50 -10.79
CA PHE A 235 -5.04 22.11 -10.75
C PHE A 235 -5.17 23.61 -10.90
N LEU A 236 -4.59 24.36 -9.96
CA LEU A 236 -4.52 25.80 -10.05
C LEU A 236 -3.52 26.22 -11.13
N ALA A 237 -4.05 26.71 -12.24
CA ALA A 237 -3.25 27.28 -13.31
C ALA A 237 -2.89 28.72 -12.93
N GLU A 238 -1.67 28.96 -12.43
CA GLU A 238 -1.23 30.29 -11.96
C GLU A 238 -1.45 31.38 -13.00
N ASP A 239 -1.13 31.09 -14.28
CA ASP A 239 -1.31 32.03 -15.38
C ASP A 239 -2.79 32.37 -15.67
N ALA A 240 -3.70 31.44 -15.37
CA ALA A 240 -5.14 31.64 -15.59
C ALA A 240 -5.84 32.24 -14.36
N GLY A 241 -5.29 32.06 -13.16
CA GLY A 241 -5.85 32.55 -11.91
C GLY A 241 -7.08 31.80 -11.43
N PHE A 242 -7.34 30.59 -11.96
CA PHE A 242 -8.43 29.71 -11.55
C PHE A 242 -8.01 28.23 -11.64
N ALA A 243 -8.72 27.39 -10.88
CA ALA A 243 -8.51 25.94 -10.92
C ALA A 243 -9.12 25.35 -12.21
N VAL A 244 -8.38 24.44 -12.83
CA VAL A 244 -8.77 23.73 -14.06
C VAL A 244 -8.98 22.26 -13.72
N PRO A 245 -10.13 21.64 -14.05
CA PRO A 245 -10.33 20.22 -13.85
C PRO A 245 -9.39 19.42 -14.77
N LEU A 246 -8.64 18.51 -14.18
CA LEU A 246 -7.75 17.58 -14.90
C LEU A 246 -8.47 16.29 -15.29
N GLY A 247 -9.53 15.94 -14.57
CA GLY A 247 -10.31 14.72 -14.73
C GLY A 247 -10.71 14.16 -13.38
N ALA A 248 -11.20 12.93 -13.37
CA ALA A 248 -11.58 12.22 -12.16
C ALA A 248 -10.65 11.03 -11.90
N ILE A 249 -10.44 10.71 -10.63
CA ILE A 249 -9.71 9.54 -10.19
C ILE A 249 -10.59 8.67 -9.30
N GLU A 250 -10.43 7.35 -9.40
CA GLU A 250 -11.09 6.41 -8.50
C GLU A 250 -10.30 6.31 -7.19
N LEU A 251 -11.01 6.45 -6.07
CA LEU A 251 -10.44 6.37 -4.73
C LEU A 251 -11.28 5.45 -3.85
N THR A 252 -10.60 4.73 -2.96
CA THR A 252 -11.23 4.10 -1.80
C THR A 252 -10.81 4.83 -0.53
N GLU A 253 -11.79 5.26 0.25
CA GLU A 253 -11.62 5.91 1.54
C GLU A 253 -12.16 5.01 2.66
N CYS A 254 -11.42 4.87 3.75
CA CYS A 254 -11.89 4.23 4.97
C CYS A 254 -11.73 5.19 6.15
N GLN A 255 -12.83 5.45 6.83
CA GLN A 255 -12.86 6.13 8.12
C GLN A 255 -13.19 5.11 9.22
N MET A 256 -12.21 4.79 10.05
CA MET A 256 -12.34 3.81 11.12
C MET A 256 -12.67 4.50 12.45
N VAL A 257 -13.69 4.00 13.14
CA VAL A 257 -14.03 4.37 14.51
C VAL A 257 -13.31 3.39 15.44
N ASN A 258 -12.41 3.90 16.27
CA ASN A 258 -11.57 3.09 17.13
C ASN A 258 -11.91 3.34 18.61
N GLN A 259 -11.18 2.66 19.49
CA GLN A 259 -11.33 2.78 20.93
C GLN A 259 -11.41 4.23 21.36
N PHE A 260 -12.23 4.51 22.37
CA PHE A 260 -12.38 5.84 22.91
C PHE A 260 -11.20 6.22 23.82
N LYS A 261 -10.96 7.51 23.89
CA LYS A 261 -10.07 8.19 24.84
C LYS A 261 -10.91 9.06 25.77
N GLY A 262 -10.34 9.46 26.86
CA GLY A 262 -10.93 10.37 27.83
C GLY A 262 -10.10 10.41 29.10
N SER A 263 -10.31 11.42 29.93
CA SER A 263 -9.63 11.59 31.21
C SER A 263 -10.58 12.17 32.25
N ALA A 264 -10.07 12.51 33.45
CA ALA A 264 -10.86 13.21 34.45
C ALA A 264 -11.27 14.63 34.02
N THR A 265 -10.58 15.20 33.01
CA THR A 265 -10.79 16.57 32.53
C THR A 265 -11.29 16.62 31.09
N GLU A 266 -11.25 15.50 30.36
CA GLU A 266 -11.69 15.42 28.97
C GLU A 266 -12.83 14.40 28.83
N ALA A 267 -13.92 14.84 28.22
CA ALA A 267 -15.06 13.95 27.94
C ALA A 267 -14.62 12.78 27.04
N PRO A 268 -15.09 11.55 27.30
CA PRO A 268 -14.72 10.40 26.47
C PRO A 268 -15.30 10.54 25.05
N CYS A 269 -14.48 10.25 24.05
CA CYS A 269 -14.89 10.19 22.66
C CYS A 269 -14.11 9.10 21.93
N PHE A 270 -14.67 8.58 20.83
CA PHE A 270 -13.97 7.66 19.95
C PHE A 270 -12.78 8.33 19.27
N THR A 271 -11.73 7.56 19.01
CA THR A 271 -10.60 7.99 18.18
C THR A 271 -10.79 7.55 16.74
N ARG A 272 -10.11 8.22 15.81
CA ARG A 272 -10.19 7.96 14.38
C ARG A 272 -8.96 7.21 13.88
N GLY A 273 -9.16 6.41 12.82
CA GLY A 273 -8.13 5.99 11.91
C GLY A 273 -8.57 6.27 10.48
N TYR A 274 -7.62 6.51 9.60
CA TYR A 274 -7.87 6.93 8.23
C TYR A 274 -7.05 6.13 7.22
N GLY A 275 -7.68 5.80 6.10
CA GLY A 275 -7.00 5.18 4.97
C GLY A 275 -7.58 5.70 3.65
N LEU A 276 -6.68 5.98 2.70
CA LEU A 276 -7.02 6.44 1.36
C LEU A 276 -6.07 5.78 0.35
N ALA A 277 -6.61 5.24 -0.74
CA ALA A 277 -5.84 4.60 -1.78
C ALA A 277 -6.51 4.77 -3.15
N PHE A 278 -5.74 4.66 -4.21
CA PHE A 278 -6.24 4.65 -5.58
C PHE A 278 -7.05 3.39 -5.87
N GLY A 279 -8.08 3.53 -6.71
CA GLY A 279 -8.91 2.45 -7.18
C GLY A 279 -9.72 1.76 -6.08
N GLN A 280 -10.11 0.51 -6.33
CA GLN A 280 -10.89 -0.31 -5.39
C GLN A 280 -9.95 -1.09 -4.47
N SER A 281 -9.65 -0.52 -3.30
CA SER A 281 -8.61 -1.00 -2.38
C SER A 281 -9.08 -1.06 -0.91
N GLU A 282 -10.26 -1.66 -0.66
CA GLU A 282 -10.88 -1.68 0.68
C GLU A 282 -9.98 -2.30 1.76
N ARG A 283 -9.43 -3.48 1.48
CA ARG A 283 -8.55 -4.18 2.40
C ARG A 283 -7.32 -3.34 2.77
N LYS A 284 -6.74 -2.64 1.80
CA LYS A 284 -5.64 -1.72 1.98
C LYS A 284 -6.04 -0.54 2.87
N THR A 285 -7.13 0.14 2.54
CA THR A 285 -7.56 1.34 3.29
C THR A 285 -8.02 1.03 4.70
N MET A 286 -8.67 -0.12 4.94
CA MET A 286 -8.99 -0.60 6.28
C MET A 286 -7.72 -0.87 7.10
N SER A 287 -6.74 -1.53 6.51
CA SER A 287 -5.46 -1.81 7.17
C SER A 287 -4.70 -0.53 7.47
N MET A 288 -4.66 0.42 6.51
CA MET A 288 -4.13 1.77 6.74
C MET A 288 -4.78 2.44 7.93
N ALA A 289 -6.11 2.43 7.99
CA ALA A 289 -6.86 3.10 9.05
C ALA A 289 -6.57 2.52 10.45
N LEU A 290 -6.38 1.21 10.55
CA LEU A 290 -5.97 0.55 11.79
C LEU A 290 -4.56 0.94 12.20
N VAL A 291 -3.62 0.95 11.25
CA VAL A 291 -2.22 1.28 11.52
C VAL A 291 -2.04 2.78 11.76
N ASP A 292 -2.73 3.65 11.01
CA ASP A 292 -2.75 5.11 11.27
C ASP A 292 -3.13 5.40 12.72
N ARG A 293 -4.20 4.77 13.22
CA ARG A 293 -4.59 4.93 14.62
C ARG A 293 -3.52 4.40 15.59
N SER A 294 -2.87 3.31 15.25
CA SER A 294 -1.83 2.70 16.10
C SER A 294 -0.59 3.57 16.19
N LEU A 295 -0.18 4.20 15.11
CA LEU A 295 0.96 5.13 15.06
C LEU A 295 0.74 6.41 15.88
N ARG A 296 -0.51 6.71 16.22
CA ARG A 296 -0.86 7.83 17.09
C ARG A 296 -0.75 7.53 18.60
N ALA A 297 -0.17 6.39 18.97
CA ALA A 297 -0.06 5.99 20.39
C ALA A 297 0.58 7.07 21.26
N ARG A 298 1.64 7.74 20.80
CA ARG A 298 2.29 8.85 21.53
C ARG A 298 1.38 10.06 21.65
N GLU A 299 0.68 10.45 20.60
CA GLU A 299 -0.28 11.58 20.60
C GLU A 299 -1.44 11.32 21.58
N LEU A 300 -1.80 10.06 21.78
CA LEU A 300 -2.89 9.61 22.64
C LEU A 300 -2.41 9.21 24.03
N ALA A 301 -1.15 9.47 24.37
CA ALA A 301 -0.52 9.11 25.64
C ALA A 301 -0.66 7.60 25.99
N GLU A 302 -0.64 6.73 25.00
CA GLU A 302 -0.70 5.28 25.15
C GLU A 302 0.71 4.66 25.26
N GLU A 303 0.81 3.58 25.99
CA GLU A 303 2.04 2.80 26.07
C GLU A 303 2.29 2.05 24.76
N ILE A 304 3.52 2.14 24.22
CA ILE A 304 3.94 1.39 23.04
C ILE A 304 4.26 -0.05 23.47
N LYS A 305 3.44 -1.00 23.02
CA LYS A 305 3.53 -2.44 23.40
C LYS A 305 3.71 -3.38 22.21
N ALA A 306 3.50 -2.87 21.00
CA ALA A 306 3.46 -3.70 19.81
C ALA A 306 4.11 -3.00 18.60
N PRO A 307 4.63 -3.77 17.65
CA PRO A 307 5.29 -3.23 16.45
C PRO A 307 4.42 -2.25 15.65
N ALA A 308 3.10 -2.44 15.62
CA ALA A 308 2.18 -1.53 14.92
C ALA A 308 2.09 -0.13 15.55
N GLN A 309 2.58 0.06 16.76
CA GLN A 309 2.65 1.35 17.45
C GLN A 309 4.03 2.01 17.34
N ASP A 310 5.02 1.27 16.84
CA ASP A 310 6.39 1.74 16.64
C ASP A 310 6.49 2.39 15.26
N GLU A 311 6.55 3.72 15.25
CA GLU A 311 6.56 4.52 14.02
C GLU A 311 7.78 4.19 13.14
N GLU A 312 8.96 4.13 13.72
CA GLU A 312 10.18 3.84 12.98
C GLU A 312 10.15 2.42 12.39
N PHE A 313 9.71 1.45 13.18
CA PHE A 313 9.56 0.08 12.69
C PHE A 313 8.57 0.00 11.52
N VAL A 314 7.38 0.56 11.68
CA VAL A 314 6.33 0.49 10.64
C VAL A 314 6.79 1.17 9.36
N MET A 315 7.25 2.41 9.46
CA MET A 315 7.56 3.21 8.27
C MET A 315 8.82 2.75 7.55
N SER A 316 9.81 2.22 8.28
CA SER A 316 11.04 1.70 7.69
C SER A 316 10.90 0.31 7.05
N HIS A 317 9.89 -0.48 7.43
CA HIS A 317 9.73 -1.86 6.96
C HIS A 317 8.49 -2.09 6.10
N SER A 318 7.69 -1.06 5.88
CA SER A 318 6.43 -1.18 5.13
C SER A 318 6.61 -1.17 3.61
N ASP A 319 7.74 -0.68 3.11
CA ASP A 319 8.01 -0.54 1.69
C ASP A 319 8.65 -1.83 1.12
N ASN A 320 7.85 -2.62 0.41
CA ASN A 320 8.34 -3.89 -0.15
C ASN A 320 9.30 -3.72 -1.33
N VAL A 321 9.33 -2.57 -2.01
CA VAL A 321 10.35 -2.29 -3.03
C VAL A 321 11.72 -2.11 -2.38
N GLN A 322 11.80 -1.37 -1.27
CA GLN A 322 13.02 -1.25 -0.49
C GLN A 322 13.43 -2.60 0.09
N ALA A 323 12.48 -3.31 0.72
CA ALA A 323 12.72 -4.63 1.28
C ALA A 323 13.25 -5.62 0.23
N THR A 324 12.66 -5.63 -0.97
CA THR A 324 13.12 -6.45 -2.10
C THR A 324 14.55 -6.08 -2.49
N GLY A 325 14.88 -4.80 -2.57
CA GLY A 325 16.23 -4.35 -2.88
C GLY A 325 17.29 -4.88 -1.92
N PHE A 326 16.98 -4.92 -0.62
CA PHE A 326 17.86 -5.49 0.40
C PHE A 326 17.94 -7.02 0.36
N VAL A 327 16.81 -7.71 0.20
CA VAL A 327 16.77 -9.18 0.18
C VAL A 327 17.37 -9.72 -1.13
N GLU A 328 16.99 -9.17 -2.26
CA GLU A 328 17.47 -9.58 -3.59
C GLU A 328 18.98 -9.34 -3.78
N HIS A 329 19.52 -8.32 -3.13
CA HIS A 329 20.94 -8.04 -3.13
C HIS A 329 21.77 -9.24 -2.59
N LEU A 330 21.23 -10.02 -1.66
CA LEU A 330 21.93 -11.16 -1.05
C LEU A 330 22.30 -12.27 -2.06
N LYS A 331 21.59 -12.35 -3.20
CA LYS A 331 21.91 -13.30 -4.28
C LYS A 331 23.02 -12.83 -5.23
N LEU A 332 23.43 -11.57 -5.11
CA LEU A 332 24.52 -11.03 -5.92
C LEU A 332 25.88 -11.54 -5.43
N PRO A 333 26.94 -11.50 -6.27
CA PRO A 333 28.25 -12.00 -5.90
C PRO A 333 28.86 -11.28 -4.68
N HIS A 334 29.01 -12.00 -3.58
CA HIS A 334 29.65 -11.54 -2.33
C HIS A 334 30.87 -12.41 -1.94
N TYR A 335 31.47 -13.05 -2.94
CA TYR A 335 32.55 -14.02 -2.67
C TYR A 335 33.76 -13.41 -1.97
N VAL A 336 34.07 -12.13 -2.18
CA VAL A 336 35.18 -11.45 -1.51
C VAL A 336 34.89 -11.28 -0.02
N ASP A 337 33.70 -10.78 0.31
CA ASP A 337 33.27 -10.58 1.69
C ASP A 337 33.13 -11.92 2.40
N PHE A 338 32.53 -12.92 1.72
CA PHE A 338 32.41 -14.28 2.27
C PHE A 338 33.76 -14.92 2.56
N GLN A 339 34.79 -14.77 1.70
CA GLN A 339 36.12 -15.30 1.96
C GLN A 339 36.77 -14.61 3.15
N SER A 340 36.55 -13.32 3.34
CA SER A 340 37.04 -12.60 4.53
C SER A 340 36.42 -13.16 5.83
N GLU A 341 35.08 -13.30 5.84
CA GLU A 341 34.34 -13.88 6.98
C GLU A 341 34.76 -15.33 7.26
N LEU A 342 34.94 -16.12 6.20
CA LEU A 342 35.38 -17.50 6.31
C LEU A 342 36.80 -17.59 6.94
N GLY A 343 37.69 -16.69 6.54
CA GLY A 343 39.04 -16.60 7.13
C GLY A 343 39.01 -16.25 8.62
N LEU A 344 38.16 -15.26 8.98
CA LEU A 344 37.93 -14.88 10.37
C LEU A 344 37.36 -16.05 11.20
N LEU A 345 36.33 -16.71 10.67
CA LEU A 345 35.67 -17.83 11.34
C LEU A 345 36.66 -18.99 11.58
N ARG A 346 37.51 -19.33 10.59
CA ARG A 346 38.54 -20.36 10.72
C ARG A 346 39.54 -20.02 11.84
N LYS A 347 39.96 -18.76 11.92
CA LYS A 347 40.84 -18.28 12.99
C LYS A 347 40.18 -18.42 14.36
N LEU A 348 38.95 -17.91 14.54
CA LEU A 348 38.21 -18.02 15.81
C LEU A 348 37.98 -19.47 16.22
N ARG A 349 37.70 -20.38 15.28
CA ARG A 349 37.54 -21.81 15.56
C ARG A 349 38.88 -22.44 16.04
N ALA A 350 39.97 -22.10 15.39
CA ALA A 350 41.30 -22.60 15.81
C ALA A 350 41.65 -22.14 17.23
N GLU A 351 41.39 -20.87 17.56
CA GLU A 351 41.59 -20.32 18.91
C GLU A 351 40.73 -21.04 19.94
N PHE A 352 39.44 -21.29 19.62
CA PHE A 352 38.51 -22.00 20.50
C PHE A 352 38.99 -23.43 20.81
N PHE A 353 39.36 -24.21 19.79
CA PHE A 353 39.82 -25.58 20.00
C PHE A 353 41.17 -25.64 20.71
N ALA A 354 42.07 -24.69 20.43
CA ALA A 354 43.34 -24.59 21.17
C ALA A 354 43.10 -24.30 22.67
N ALA A 355 42.17 -23.42 23.01
CA ALA A 355 41.78 -23.10 24.39
C ALA A 355 41.08 -24.29 25.08
N ALA A 356 40.31 -25.09 24.36
CA ALA A 356 39.60 -26.25 24.86
C ALA A 356 40.49 -27.54 24.97
N GLY A 357 41.76 -27.49 24.52
CA GLY A 357 42.64 -28.66 24.49
C GLY A 357 42.17 -29.78 23.54
N ALA A 358 41.33 -29.45 22.55
CA ALA A 358 40.77 -30.35 21.55
C ALA A 358 41.41 -30.11 20.18
N GLU A 359 41.66 -31.17 19.41
CA GLU A 359 42.10 -31.02 18.02
C GLU A 359 40.93 -30.54 17.14
N PRO A 360 41.14 -29.57 16.23
CA PRO A 360 40.13 -29.20 15.26
C PRO A 360 39.78 -30.40 14.35
N LEU A 361 38.50 -30.59 14.07
CA LEU A 361 38.06 -31.57 13.07
C LEU A 361 38.83 -31.31 11.76
N LYS A 362 39.53 -32.33 11.25
CA LYS A 362 40.23 -32.24 9.97
C LYS A 362 39.23 -31.87 8.88
N GLU A 363 39.53 -30.82 8.13
CA GLU A 363 38.77 -30.49 6.93
C GLU A 363 38.72 -31.73 6.02
N ALA A 364 37.53 -32.16 5.60
CA ALA A 364 37.43 -33.14 4.55
C ALA A 364 38.09 -32.54 3.30
N ALA A 365 39.17 -33.14 2.86
CA ALA A 365 39.85 -32.76 1.64
C ALA A 365 38.87 -32.97 0.46
N GLU A 366 38.56 -31.92 -0.26
CA GLU A 366 37.95 -31.98 -1.60
C GLU A 366 38.90 -32.61 -2.60
#